data_4c0174b29a203cd262f9f527d56ecf39
#
_entry.id   4c0174b29a203cd262f9f527d56ecf39
#
_cell.length_a   1.000
_cell.length_b   1.000
_cell.length_c   1.000
_cell.angle_alpha   90.00
_cell.angle_beta   90.00
_cell.angle_gamma   90.00
#
_symmetry.space_group_name_H-M   'P 1'
#
loop_
_entity.id
_entity.type
_entity.pdbx_description
1 polymer ?
#
loop_
_entity_poly.entity_id
_entity_poly.type
_entity_poly.pdbx_seq_one_letter_code
_entity_poly.pdbx_strand_id
1 'polypeptide(L)'
;ENGWLELDPLAGKRKRLFRKEETCPTFLTLEELKRIMEKDFSTIRLNTVKDFFLFCCLTGLSYIDVKTLCPAHLYKDNEGKLWIHKARVKITTHKESCTCNVPLLEPALVILEKYKNWNPEDPEGPCFPIPSNQKMNEFLKEIATLCRVNKRLTVHVARHTFATTVTLANDVALQNVSKMLGHSSTRMTQHYARVLDNS
;
A
#
# COMPACT_ATOMS: atom_id res chain seq x y z
N GLU A 1 20.00 -33.85 -37.46
CA GLU A 1 18.98 -32.80 -37.43
C GLU A 1 17.69 -33.45 -36.96
N ASN A 2 17.37 -33.27 -35.66
CA ASN A 2 16.17 -33.83 -35.03
C ASN A 2 15.01 -32.89 -35.35
N GLY A 3 14.14 -33.26 -36.30
CA GLY A 3 12.91 -32.56 -36.67
C GLY A 3 11.84 -32.64 -35.59
N TRP A 4 12.11 -32.07 -34.42
CA TRP A 4 11.19 -32.01 -33.29
C TRP A 4 10.41 -30.68 -33.33
N LEU A 5 9.15 -30.77 -33.76
CA LEU A 5 8.15 -29.70 -33.77
C LEU A 5 8.35 -28.61 -34.85
N GLU A 6 7.98 -28.88 -36.07
CA GLU A 6 7.79 -27.87 -37.13
C GLU A 6 6.66 -26.90 -36.85
N LEU A 7 5.75 -27.24 -35.93
CA LEU A 7 4.64 -26.41 -35.49
C LEU A 7 4.55 -26.39 -33.95
N ASP A 8 4.56 -25.20 -33.34
CA ASP A 8 4.29 -25.02 -31.92
C ASP A 8 2.82 -25.43 -31.61
N PRO A 9 2.57 -26.60 -30.99
CA PRO A 9 1.20 -27.08 -30.72
C PRO A 9 0.41 -26.18 -29.80
N LEU A 10 1.08 -25.19 -29.18
CA LEU A 10 0.49 -24.18 -28.29
C LEU A 10 0.33 -22.82 -28.97
N ALA A 11 0.70 -22.70 -30.26
CA ALA A 11 0.54 -21.47 -31.01
C ALA A 11 -0.94 -21.04 -30.99
N GLY A 12 -1.22 -19.86 -30.49
CA GLY A 12 -2.56 -19.32 -30.32
C GLY A 12 -3.36 -19.82 -29.08
N LYS A 13 -2.90 -20.86 -28.38
CA LYS A 13 -3.57 -21.41 -27.18
C LYS A 13 -2.93 -20.93 -25.87
N ARG A 14 -1.72 -20.39 -25.89
CA ARG A 14 -0.98 -19.95 -24.68
C ARG A 14 -1.78 -18.96 -23.83
N LYS A 15 -2.49 -18.01 -24.42
CA LYS A 15 -3.35 -17.07 -23.69
C LYS A 15 -4.56 -17.71 -23.01
N ARG A 16 -5.05 -18.87 -23.48
CA ARG A 16 -6.19 -19.60 -22.90
C ARG A 16 -5.75 -20.57 -21.80
N LEU A 17 -4.58 -21.22 -21.97
CA LEU A 17 -4.05 -22.21 -21.03
C LEU A 17 -3.53 -21.57 -19.72
N PHE A 18 -3.10 -20.31 -19.77
CA PHE A 18 -2.59 -19.58 -18.61
C PHE A 18 -3.46 -18.38 -18.24
N ARG A 19 -4.78 -18.52 -18.37
CA ARG A 19 -5.70 -17.53 -17.81
C ARG A 19 -5.52 -17.54 -16.30
N LYS A 20 -4.80 -16.54 -15.78
CA LYS A 20 -4.62 -16.35 -14.36
C LYS A 20 -6.01 -16.18 -13.75
N GLU A 21 -6.40 -17.09 -12.85
CA GLU A 21 -7.61 -16.89 -12.05
C GLU A 21 -7.51 -15.54 -11.36
N GLU A 22 -8.56 -14.74 -11.42
CA GLU A 22 -8.64 -13.47 -10.71
C GLU A 22 -8.70 -13.79 -9.22
N THR A 23 -7.53 -13.86 -8.57
CA THR A 23 -7.46 -14.04 -7.11
C THR A 23 -7.97 -12.78 -6.43
N CYS A 24 -8.96 -12.92 -5.57
CA CYS A 24 -9.41 -11.81 -4.72
C CYS A 24 -8.24 -11.27 -3.89
N PRO A 25 -8.01 -9.95 -3.89
CA PRO A 25 -6.93 -9.38 -3.10
C PRO A 25 -7.20 -9.58 -1.61
N THR A 26 -6.20 -10.05 -0.88
CA THR A 26 -6.23 -10.09 0.58
C THR A 26 -6.15 -8.68 1.14
N PHE A 27 -7.07 -8.32 2.04
CA PHE A 27 -7.09 -7.05 2.77
C PHE A 27 -7.50 -7.29 4.22
N LEU A 28 -7.31 -6.30 5.09
CA LEU A 28 -7.74 -6.34 6.49
C LEU A 28 -9.17 -5.84 6.63
N THR A 29 -9.95 -6.51 7.45
CA THR A 29 -11.23 -5.97 7.93
C THR A 29 -10.98 -4.80 8.89
N LEU A 30 -12.01 -4.01 9.16
CA LEU A 30 -11.92 -2.91 10.13
C LEU A 30 -11.50 -3.40 11.53
N GLU A 31 -12.00 -4.55 11.96
CA GLU A 31 -11.67 -5.16 13.25
C GLU A 31 -10.20 -5.63 13.31
N GLU A 32 -9.71 -6.25 12.24
CA GLU A 32 -8.30 -6.66 12.14
C GLU A 32 -7.37 -5.44 12.15
N LEU A 33 -7.75 -4.38 11.43
CA LEU A 33 -7.00 -3.13 11.39
C LEU A 33 -6.96 -2.47 12.78
N LYS A 34 -8.10 -2.37 13.48
CA LYS A 34 -8.18 -1.84 14.86
C LYS A 34 -7.31 -2.65 15.81
N ARG A 35 -7.36 -3.99 15.78
CA ARG A 35 -6.50 -4.84 16.62
C ARG A 35 -5.01 -4.56 16.45
N ILE A 36 -4.57 -4.28 15.21
CA ILE A 36 -3.18 -3.91 14.97
C ILE A 36 -2.88 -2.49 15.49
N MET A 37 -3.82 -1.54 15.33
CA MET A 37 -3.65 -0.17 15.79
C MET A 37 -3.52 -0.09 17.32
N GLU A 38 -4.37 -0.80 18.04
CA GLU A 38 -4.45 -0.78 19.50
C GLU A 38 -3.33 -1.58 20.18
N LYS A 39 -2.65 -2.45 19.43
CA LYS A 39 -1.60 -3.31 19.99
C LYS A 39 -0.29 -2.55 20.19
N ASP A 40 0.16 -2.45 21.43
CA ASP A 40 1.52 -2.02 21.76
C ASP A 40 2.46 -3.22 21.92
N PHE A 41 3.63 -3.10 21.35
CA PHE A 41 4.69 -4.11 21.42
C PHE A 41 5.79 -3.64 22.36
N SER A 42 6.41 -4.58 23.08
CA SER A 42 7.52 -4.32 23.99
C SER A 42 8.81 -3.86 23.27
N THR A 43 8.90 -4.09 21.96
CA THR A 43 10.09 -3.74 21.18
C THR A 43 9.85 -2.57 20.25
N ILE A 44 10.78 -1.62 20.23
CA ILE A 44 10.74 -0.42 19.36
C ILE A 44 10.62 -0.83 17.89
N ARG A 45 11.36 -1.87 17.46
CA ARG A 45 11.36 -2.35 16.07
C ARG A 45 9.97 -2.79 15.59
N LEU A 46 9.21 -3.51 16.42
CA LEU A 46 7.86 -3.95 16.06
C LEU A 46 6.88 -2.77 16.01
N ASN A 47 6.99 -1.83 16.93
CA ASN A 47 6.19 -0.61 16.90
C ASN A 47 6.50 0.24 15.67
N THR A 48 7.77 0.38 15.29
CA THR A 48 8.16 1.09 14.06
C THR A 48 7.59 0.43 12.81
N VAL A 49 7.66 -0.92 12.72
CA VAL A 49 7.09 -1.65 11.59
C VAL A 49 5.57 -1.58 11.57
N LYS A 50 4.92 -1.66 12.74
CA LYS A 50 3.48 -1.45 12.90
C LYS A 50 3.07 -0.08 12.37
N ASP A 51 3.71 0.98 12.84
CA ASP A 51 3.40 2.36 12.46
C ASP A 51 3.55 2.57 10.96
N PHE A 52 4.65 2.08 10.38
CA PHE A 52 4.84 2.10 8.93
C PHE A 52 3.75 1.35 8.17
N PHE A 53 3.39 0.14 8.61
CA PHE A 53 2.35 -0.68 7.98
C PHE A 53 0.99 0.03 8.07
N LEU A 54 0.65 0.57 9.23
CA LEU A 54 -0.58 1.36 9.44
C LEU A 54 -0.60 2.61 8.56
N PHE A 55 0.53 3.31 8.44
CA PHE A 55 0.64 4.45 7.56
C PHE A 55 0.36 4.05 6.10
N CYS A 56 0.87 2.89 5.64
CA CYS A 56 0.51 2.34 4.33
C CYS A 56 -0.98 1.98 4.21
N CYS A 57 -1.61 1.46 5.29
CA CYS A 57 -3.06 1.18 5.32
C CYS A 57 -3.90 2.45 5.25
N LEU A 58 -3.41 3.57 5.75
CA LEU A 58 -4.12 4.85 5.83
C LEU A 58 -3.87 5.77 4.64
N THR A 59 -2.84 5.49 3.84
CA THR A 59 -2.44 6.34 2.69
C THR A 59 -2.44 5.61 1.36
N GLY A 60 -2.42 4.28 1.36
CA GLY A 60 -2.32 3.47 0.15
C GLY A 60 -0.97 3.56 -0.56
N LEU A 61 0.02 4.20 0.02
CA LEU A 61 1.36 4.30 -0.56
C LEU A 61 2.05 2.93 -0.59
N SER A 62 2.93 2.73 -1.57
CA SER A 62 3.77 1.53 -1.63
C SER A 62 4.97 1.65 -0.70
N TYR A 63 5.66 0.51 -0.43
CA TYR A 63 6.87 0.50 0.38
C TYR A 63 7.90 1.56 -0.06
N ILE A 64 8.18 1.63 -1.36
CA ILE A 64 9.18 2.57 -1.87
C ILE A 64 8.72 4.02 -1.80
N ASP A 65 7.40 4.27 -1.99
CA ASP A 65 6.86 5.61 -1.93
C ASP A 65 6.93 6.16 -0.49
N VAL A 66 6.66 5.33 0.54
CA VAL A 66 6.82 5.74 1.95
C VAL A 66 8.28 5.82 2.36
N LYS A 67 9.12 4.90 1.89
CA LYS A 67 10.58 4.93 2.16
C LYS A 67 11.23 6.23 1.67
N THR A 68 10.72 6.78 0.59
CA THR A 68 11.23 8.01 -0.02
C THR A 68 10.32 9.22 0.23
N LEU A 69 9.38 9.11 1.18
CA LEU A 69 8.53 10.22 1.59
C LEU A 69 9.38 11.19 2.43
N CYS A 70 9.39 12.46 2.06
CA CYS A 70 10.09 13.53 2.78
C CYS A 70 9.15 14.74 2.94
N PRO A 71 9.48 15.73 3.79
CA PRO A 71 8.64 16.90 4.06
C PRO A 71 8.22 17.65 2.81
N ALA A 72 9.06 17.72 1.78
CA ALA A 72 8.75 18.39 0.50
C ALA A 72 7.57 17.76 -0.26
N HIS A 73 7.15 16.53 0.09
CA HIS A 73 5.97 15.89 -0.48
C HIS A 73 4.67 16.22 0.28
N LEU A 74 4.76 16.98 1.38
CA LEU A 74 3.63 17.34 2.23
C LEU A 74 3.21 18.78 1.95
N TYR A 75 1.91 19.01 1.77
CA TYR A 75 1.38 20.37 1.60
C TYR A 75 0.04 20.52 2.32
N LYS A 76 -0.31 21.74 2.68
CA LYS A 76 -1.61 22.07 3.24
C LYS A 76 -2.49 22.64 2.14
N ASP A 77 -3.75 22.20 2.12
CA ASP A 77 -4.75 22.80 1.25
C ASP A 77 -5.28 24.14 1.82
N ASN A 78 -6.22 24.74 1.16
CA ASN A 78 -6.81 26.02 1.56
C ASN A 78 -7.60 25.94 2.88
N GLU A 79 -7.98 24.72 3.31
CA GLU A 79 -8.67 24.45 4.57
C GLU A 79 -7.68 24.09 5.70
N GLY A 80 -6.37 24.07 5.41
CA GLY A 80 -5.31 23.71 6.35
C GLY A 80 -5.13 22.21 6.54
N LYS A 81 -5.83 21.35 5.78
CA LYS A 81 -5.66 19.90 5.83
C LYS A 81 -4.35 19.50 5.15
N LEU A 82 -3.63 18.57 5.76
CA LEU A 82 -2.36 18.06 5.24
C LEU A 82 -2.60 16.97 4.21
N TRP A 83 -1.89 17.06 3.09
CA TRP A 83 -1.92 16.13 1.98
C TRP A 83 -0.54 15.63 1.61
N ILE A 84 -0.48 14.43 1.05
CA ILE A 84 0.71 13.91 0.35
C ILE A 84 0.51 14.14 -1.14
N HIS A 85 1.47 14.83 -1.77
CA HIS A 85 1.59 14.96 -3.22
C HIS A 85 2.93 14.40 -3.66
N LYS A 86 2.94 13.22 -4.28
CA LYS A 86 4.17 12.51 -4.61
C LYS A 86 4.06 11.77 -5.94
N ALA A 87 5.04 11.98 -6.82
CA ALA A 87 5.22 11.13 -7.99
C ALA A 87 5.60 9.71 -7.53
N ARG A 88 4.98 8.68 -8.11
CA ARG A 88 5.28 7.29 -7.77
C ARG A 88 6.65 6.87 -8.28
N VAL A 89 7.42 6.25 -7.41
CA VAL A 89 8.76 5.73 -7.73
C VAL A 89 8.70 4.47 -8.60
N LYS A 90 7.59 3.77 -8.64
CA LYS A 90 7.44 2.56 -9.45
C LYS A 90 7.38 2.93 -10.93
N ILE A 91 8.53 3.17 -11.46
CA ILE A 91 8.76 3.42 -12.88
C ILE A 91 8.67 2.09 -13.59
N THR A 92 7.70 1.97 -14.39
CA THR A 92 7.79 1.05 -15.49
C THR A 92 7.68 1.89 -16.75
N THR A 93 8.57 1.69 -17.65
CA THR A 93 8.57 1.81 -19.12
C THR A 93 7.49 2.65 -19.85
N HIS A 94 6.52 3.26 -19.17
CA HIS A 94 5.50 4.13 -19.76
C HIS A 94 5.66 5.57 -19.29
N LYS A 95 5.68 6.48 -20.25
CA LYS A 95 6.00 7.91 -20.22
C LYS A 95 5.13 8.82 -19.33
N GLU A 96 4.21 8.28 -18.53
CA GLU A 96 3.36 9.09 -17.67
C GLU A 96 3.73 8.88 -16.21
N SER A 97 4.23 9.92 -15.54
CA SER A 97 4.45 9.94 -14.12
C SER A 97 3.10 9.93 -13.39
N CYS A 98 2.70 8.78 -12.86
CA CYS A 98 1.51 8.71 -12.01
C CYS A 98 1.81 9.37 -10.66
N THR A 99 1.04 10.37 -10.30
CA THR A 99 1.14 11.08 -9.02
C THR A 99 0.09 10.57 -8.05
N CYS A 100 0.46 10.31 -6.80
CA CYS A 100 -0.45 10.09 -5.70
C CYS A 100 -0.81 11.43 -5.06
N ASN A 101 -2.10 11.65 -4.82
CA ASN A 101 -2.58 12.81 -4.07
C ASN A 101 -3.53 12.30 -2.99
N VAL A 102 -3.06 12.26 -1.74
CA VAL A 102 -3.73 11.57 -0.63
C VAL A 102 -3.92 12.51 0.55
N PRO A 103 -5.18 12.74 1.01
CA PRO A 103 -5.40 13.47 2.25
C PRO A 103 -4.93 12.64 3.43
N LEU A 104 -4.26 13.26 4.39
CA LEU A 104 -3.84 12.59 5.61
C LEU A 104 -4.98 12.58 6.63
N LEU A 105 -5.41 11.37 6.97
CA LEU A 105 -6.37 11.13 8.05
C LEU A 105 -5.70 11.32 9.41
N GLU A 106 -6.47 11.65 10.44
CA GLU A 106 -5.98 11.89 11.80
C GLU A 106 -5.02 10.80 12.32
N PRO A 107 -5.31 9.49 12.20
CA PRO A 107 -4.36 8.46 12.64
C PRO A 107 -3.03 8.47 11.86
N ALA A 108 -3.04 8.88 10.59
CA ALA A 108 -1.82 9.00 9.80
C ALA A 108 -1.00 10.23 10.22
N LEU A 109 -1.66 11.31 10.60
CA LEU A 109 -1.00 12.51 11.15
C LEU A 109 -0.31 12.20 12.48
N VAL A 110 -0.95 11.46 13.39
CA VAL A 110 -0.35 11.02 14.66
C VAL A 110 0.91 10.20 14.40
N ILE A 111 0.88 9.28 13.45
CA ILE A 111 2.07 8.50 13.08
C ILE A 111 3.16 9.41 12.51
N LEU A 112 2.83 10.33 11.61
CA LEU A 112 3.79 11.24 11.00
C LEU A 112 4.46 12.14 12.05
N GLU A 113 3.70 12.71 12.98
CA GLU A 113 4.20 13.57 14.05
C GLU A 113 5.13 12.80 15.00
N LYS A 114 4.84 11.52 15.30
CA LYS A 114 5.72 10.66 16.11
C LYS A 114 7.14 10.55 15.56
N TYR A 115 7.29 10.60 14.24
CA TYR A 115 8.60 10.46 13.58
C TYR A 115 9.20 11.79 13.09
N LYS A 116 8.60 12.92 13.40
CA LYS A 116 9.02 14.25 12.91
C LYS A 116 10.51 14.57 13.19
N ASN A 117 11.02 14.15 14.33
CA ASN A 117 12.38 14.42 14.78
C ASN A 117 13.25 13.14 14.83
N TRP A 118 12.93 12.10 14.08
CA TRP A 118 13.68 10.84 14.14
C TRP A 118 15.10 10.98 13.53
N ASN A 119 15.30 11.90 12.60
CA ASN A 119 16.58 12.17 11.94
C ASN A 119 16.87 13.67 11.94
N PRO A 120 17.34 14.22 13.06
CA PRO A 120 17.61 15.66 13.18
C PRO A 120 18.79 16.14 12.31
N GLU A 121 19.66 15.22 11.85
CA GLU A 121 20.81 15.54 10.99
C GLU A 121 20.39 15.75 9.53
N ASP A 122 19.27 15.19 9.11
CA ASP A 122 18.71 15.35 7.77
C ASP A 122 17.20 15.61 7.85
N PRO A 123 16.78 16.82 8.23
CA PRO A 123 15.37 17.17 8.39
C PRO A 123 14.59 17.18 7.08
N GLU A 124 15.24 17.31 5.94
CA GLU A 124 14.64 17.24 4.60
C GLU A 124 14.63 15.81 4.03
N GLY A 125 15.20 14.87 4.73
CA GLY A 125 15.30 13.48 4.36
C GLY A 125 14.01 12.69 4.55
N PRO A 126 14.10 11.34 4.52
CA PRO A 126 12.90 10.48 4.66
C PRO A 126 12.17 10.69 6.00
N CYS A 127 10.84 10.73 5.95
CA CYS A 127 10.01 10.93 7.15
C CYS A 127 10.06 9.76 8.16
N PHE A 128 10.55 8.58 7.77
CA PHE A 128 10.49 7.36 8.60
C PHE A 128 11.77 6.53 8.57
N PRO A 129 12.17 5.92 9.71
CA PRO A 129 13.27 4.96 9.80
C PRO A 129 12.84 3.56 9.29
N ILE A 130 12.81 3.35 7.98
CA ILE A 130 12.25 2.14 7.38
C ILE A 130 13.32 1.08 7.15
N PRO A 131 13.17 -0.15 7.72
CA PRO A 131 14.06 -1.26 7.44
C PRO A 131 13.90 -1.77 5.99
N SER A 132 14.78 -2.67 5.55
CA SER A 132 14.67 -3.30 4.24
C SER A 132 13.32 -4.02 4.08
N ASN A 133 12.83 -4.12 2.83
CA ASN A 133 11.55 -4.77 2.55
C ASN A 133 11.50 -6.23 3.04
N GLN A 134 12.63 -6.93 3.01
CA GLN A 134 12.73 -8.29 3.54
C GLN A 134 12.48 -8.33 5.05
N LYS A 135 13.22 -7.52 5.82
CA LYS A 135 13.04 -7.40 7.28
C LYS A 135 11.64 -6.93 7.65
N MET A 136 11.09 -5.98 6.87
CA MET A 136 9.72 -5.52 7.03
C MET A 136 8.73 -6.69 6.97
N ASN A 137 8.83 -7.55 5.95
CA ASN A 137 7.93 -8.69 5.78
C ASN A 137 8.12 -9.76 6.87
N GLU A 138 9.32 -9.90 7.42
CA GLU A 138 9.59 -10.80 8.57
C GLU A 138 8.88 -10.31 9.83
N PHE A 139 9.02 -9.03 10.18
CA PHE A 139 8.35 -8.44 11.33
C PHE A 139 6.83 -8.37 11.17
N LEU A 140 6.32 -8.18 9.95
CA LEU A 140 4.88 -8.22 9.69
C LEU A 140 4.27 -9.60 9.94
N LYS A 141 5.02 -10.71 9.76
CA LYS A 141 4.56 -12.04 10.16
C LYS A 141 4.42 -12.16 11.68
N GLU A 142 5.40 -11.64 12.43
CA GLU A 142 5.37 -11.61 13.88
C GLU A 142 4.17 -10.77 14.39
N ILE A 143 3.97 -9.58 13.83
CA ILE A 143 2.82 -8.71 14.14
C ILE A 143 1.50 -9.42 13.86
N ALA A 144 1.34 -10.10 12.71
CA ALA A 144 0.14 -10.84 12.38
C ALA A 144 -0.20 -11.90 13.44
N THR A 145 0.80 -12.65 13.87
CA THR A 145 0.65 -13.67 14.94
C THR A 145 0.24 -13.05 16.26
N LEU A 146 0.93 -11.99 16.70
CA LEU A 146 0.66 -11.31 17.98
C LEU A 146 -0.70 -10.59 18.00
N CYS A 147 -1.18 -10.14 16.86
CA CYS A 147 -2.50 -9.50 16.69
C CYS A 147 -3.61 -10.51 16.34
N ARG A 148 -3.33 -11.82 16.29
CA ARG A 148 -4.29 -12.86 15.88
C ARG A 148 -4.96 -12.56 14.53
N VAL A 149 -4.17 -12.11 13.57
CA VAL A 149 -4.60 -11.88 12.18
C VAL A 149 -4.17 -13.07 11.34
N ASN A 150 -5.13 -13.88 10.91
CA ASN A 150 -4.87 -15.07 10.09
C ASN A 150 -4.72 -14.71 8.59
N LYS A 151 -3.87 -13.72 8.31
CA LYS A 151 -3.55 -13.26 6.95
C LYS A 151 -2.06 -12.95 6.87
N ARG A 152 -1.46 -13.23 5.71
CA ARG A 152 -0.08 -12.84 5.46
C ARG A 152 0.00 -11.32 5.26
N LEU A 153 0.45 -10.59 6.26
CA LEU A 153 0.64 -9.16 6.16
C LEU A 153 1.83 -8.83 5.25
N THR A 154 1.61 -7.89 4.34
CA THR A 154 2.61 -7.28 3.47
C THR A 154 2.21 -5.84 3.20
N VAL A 155 3.15 -5.00 2.76
CA VAL A 155 2.80 -3.63 2.36
C VAL A 155 1.78 -3.61 1.21
N HIS A 156 1.74 -4.66 0.40
CA HIS A 156 0.73 -4.78 -0.64
C HIS A 156 -0.67 -5.01 -0.06
N VAL A 157 -0.79 -5.82 0.99
CA VAL A 157 -2.03 -5.99 1.77
C VAL A 157 -2.45 -4.67 2.41
N ALA A 158 -1.52 -3.88 2.94
CA ALA A 158 -1.83 -2.54 3.46
C ALA A 158 -2.48 -1.65 2.40
N ARG A 159 -1.93 -1.65 1.18
CA ARG A 159 -2.50 -0.89 0.06
C ARG A 159 -3.88 -1.40 -0.38
N HIS A 160 -4.10 -2.72 -0.34
CA HIS A 160 -5.44 -3.30 -0.57
C HIS A 160 -6.42 -2.87 0.52
N THR A 161 -5.99 -2.87 1.79
CA THR A 161 -6.78 -2.41 2.93
C THR A 161 -7.17 -0.94 2.79
N PHE A 162 -6.26 -0.08 2.34
CA PHE A 162 -6.59 1.31 2.02
C PHE A 162 -7.70 1.39 0.98
N ALA A 163 -7.54 0.69 -0.15
CA ALA A 163 -8.49 0.75 -1.24
C ALA A 163 -9.89 0.22 -0.86
N THR A 164 -9.94 -0.82 -0.03
CA THR A 164 -11.21 -1.47 0.38
C THR A 164 -11.74 -0.86 1.68
N THR A 165 -11.14 -1.23 2.82
CA THR A 165 -11.65 -0.96 4.17
C THR A 165 -11.61 0.52 4.53
N VAL A 166 -10.57 1.26 4.10
CA VAL A 166 -10.38 2.66 4.49
C VAL A 166 -11.12 3.61 3.55
N THR A 167 -11.23 3.27 2.25
CA THR A 167 -11.83 4.19 1.28
C THR A 167 -13.16 3.70 0.72
N LEU A 168 -13.20 2.64 -0.08
CA LEU A 168 -14.43 2.21 -0.76
C LEU A 168 -15.54 1.81 0.22
N ALA A 169 -15.22 1.13 1.34
CA ALA A 169 -16.20 0.80 2.37
C ALA A 169 -16.76 2.02 3.14
N ASN A 170 -16.16 3.20 2.94
CA ASN A 170 -16.62 4.49 3.46
C ASN A 170 -17.10 5.43 2.33
N ASP A 171 -17.66 4.87 1.26
CA ASP A 171 -18.31 5.57 0.16
C ASP A 171 -17.40 6.57 -0.61
N VAL A 172 -16.08 6.40 -0.54
CA VAL A 172 -15.16 7.20 -1.35
C VAL A 172 -15.27 6.76 -2.80
N ALA A 173 -15.61 7.68 -3.70
CA ALA A 173 -15.78 7.40 -5.12
C ALA A 173 -14.55 6.72 -5.74
N LEU A 174 -14.77 5.69 -6.56
CA LEU A 174 -13.73 4.88 -7.20
C LEU A 174 -12.67 5.72 -7.94
N GLN A 175 -13.09 6.81 -8.59
CA GLN A 175 -12.20 7.73 -9.30
C GLN A 175 -11.22 8.43 -8.34
N ASN A 176 -11.69 8.81 -7.15
CA ASN A 176 -10.86 9.43 -6.13
C ASN A 176 -9.86 8.42 -5.55
N VAL A 177 -10.32 7.20 -5.24
CA VAL A 177 -9.43 6.11 -4.80
C VAL A 177 -8.36 5.82 -5.85
N SER A 178 -8.73 5.81 -7.14
CA SER A 178 -7.78 5.62 -8.24
C SER A 178 -6.69 6.69 -8.28
N LYS A 179 -7.07 7.96 -8.09
CA LYS A 179 -6.13 9.10 -8.01
C LYS A 179 -5.23 9.01 -6.78
N MET A 180 -5.79 8.70 -5.60
CA MET A 180 -5.01 8.51 -4.36
C MET A 180 -3.98 7.40 -4.52
N LEU A 181 -4.36 6.31 -5.16
CA LEU A 181 -3.47 5.19 -5.45
C LEU A 181 -2.46 5.48 -6.56
N GLY A 182 -2.61 6.57 -7.32
CA GLY A 182 -1.77 6.86 -8.48
C GLY A 182 -1.88 5.78 -9.55
N HIS A 183 -3.09 5.31 -9.83
CA HIS A 183 -3.34 4.39 -10.93
C HIS A 183 -3.52 5.18 -12.23
N SER A 184 -2.90 4.71 -13.31
CA SER A 184 -3.07 5.29 -14.66
C SER A 184 -4.46 5.06 -15.24
N SER A 185 -5.22 4.08 -14.69
CA SER A 185 -6.57 3.74 -15.13
C SER A 185 -7.42 3.30 -13.95
N THR A 186 -8.68 3.75 -13.90
CA THR A 186 -9.69 3.31 -12.92
C THR A 186 -9.97 1.82 -13.01
N ARG A 187 -9.73 1.18 -14.15
CA ARG A 187 -9.85 -0.27 -14.32
C ARG A 187 -8.99 -1.05 -13.30
N MET A 188 -7.82 -0.51 -12.93
CA MET A 188 -6.96 -1.13 -11.89
C MET A 188 -7.60 -1.06 -10.51
N THR A 189 -8.46 -0.07 -10.27
CA THR A 189 -9.16 0.13 -8.99
C THR A 189 -10.49 -0.63 -8.93
N GLN A 190 -11.15 -0.88 -10.06
CA GLN A 190 -12.40 -1.65 -10.15
C GLN A 190 -12.30 -3.05 -9.53
N HIS A 191 -11.10 -3.62 -9.54
CA HIS A 191 -10.84 -4.91 -8.90
C HIS A 191 -11.15 -4.89 -7.40
N TYR A 192 -10.94 -3.77 -6.70
CA TYR A 192 -11.24 -3.62 -5.28
C TYR A 192 -12.75 -3.45 -5.00
N ALA A 193 -13.47 -2.75 -5.88
CA ALA A 193 -14.91 -2.58 -5.74
C ALA A 193 -15.65 -3.92 -5.83
N ARG A 194 -15.30 -4.77 -6.78
CA ARG A 194 -15.90 -6.11 -6.94
C ARG A 194 -15.71 -7.01 -5.72
N VAL A 195 -14.68 -6.79 -4.92
CA VAL A 195 -14.42 -7.59 -3.72
C VAL A 195 -15.38 -7.23 -2.59
N LEU A 196 -15.75 -5.95 -2.48
CA LEU A 196 -16.74 -5.50 -1.50
C LEU A 196 -18.16 -5.94 -1.85
N ASP A 197 -18.49 -6.01 -3.15
CA ASP A 197 -19.81 -6.48 -3.61
C ASP A 197 -20.05 -7.98 -3.32
N ASN A 198 -18.97 -8.75 -3.09
CA ASN A 198 -19.00 -10.19 -2.85
C ASN A 198 -18.71 -10.57 -1.37
N SER A 199 -18.58 -9.62 -0.46
CA SER A 199 -18.34 -9.80 0.98
C SER A 199 -19.54 -9.38 1.80
#